data_b4afdf755a388a77b95e71b33619b104
#
_entry.id   b4afdf755a388a77b95e71b33619b104
#
_cell.length_a   1.000
_cell.length_b   1.000
_cell.length_c   1.000
_cell.angle_alpha   90.00
_cell.angle_beta   90.00
_cell.angle_gamma   90.00
#
_symmetry.space_group_name_H-M   'P 1'
#
loop_
_entity.id
_entity.type
_entity.pdbx_description
1 polymer ?
#
loop_
_entity_poly.entity_id
_entity_poly.type
_entity_poly.pdbx_seq_one_letter_code
_entity_poly.pdbx_strand_id
1 'polypeptide(L)'
;MKADNCIDIDLSSIESLGVALDDYVDDLAKELGISMVDTVVTIEKYAKHKCPVDTGKLRASITSEVTGFKEGAVGTNTEYAMPVEYGSRPLDIRPKDKKALAFEKGGEKVVVKRVKHPGNKAQPFMEPAFMVGGRVARKNFDQAVSETHEKVKSKLEES
;
A
#
# COMPACT_ATOMS: atom_id res chain seq x y z
N MET A 1 -57.75 -44.58 -12.33
CA MET A 1 -57.27 -43.21 -12.52
C MET A 1 -56.41 -42.86 -11.32
N LYS A 2 -55.09 -43.01 -11.45
CA LYS A 2 -54.13 -42.48 -10.47
C LYS A 2 -53.68 -41.13 -10.99
N ALA A 3 -53.99 -40.09 -10.24
CA ALA A 3 -53.43 -38.76 -10.51
C ALA A 3 -51.99 -38.76 -9.95
N ASP A 4 -51.01 -38.90 -10.83
CA ASP A 4 -49.62 -38.63 -10.49
C ASP A 4 -49.45 -37.10 -10.43
N ASN A 5 -49.65 -36.58 -9.22
CA ASN A 5 -49.26 -35.18 -8.92
C ASN A 5 -47.74 -35.12 -8.75
N CYS A 6 -47.03 -35.22 -9.85
CA CYS A 6 -45.61 -34.93 -9.88
C CYS A 6 -45.44 -33.40 -9.95
N ILE A 7 -44.91 -32.79 -8.91
CA ILE A 7 -44.40 -31.42 -8.93
C ILE A 7 -42.98 -31.54 -9.52
N ASP A 8 -42.86 -31.19 -10.78
CA ASP A 8 -41.56 -31.12 -11.46
C ASP A 8 -40.92 -29.78 -11.08
N ILE A 9 -39.87 -29.82 -10.23
CA ILE A 9 -39.14 -28.62 -9.83
C ILE A 9 -37.92 -28.55 -10.73
N ASP A 10 -37.91 -27.60 -11.65
CA ASP A 10 -36.75 -27.31 -12.46
C ASP A 10 -35.71 -26.55 -11.63
N LEU A 11 -34.60 -27.23 -11.31
CA LEU A 11 -33.46 -26.68 -10.56
C LEU A 11 -32.36 -26.08 -11.45
N SER A 12 -32.55 -26.13 -12.76
CA SER A 12 -31.53 -25.64 -13.73
C SER A 12 -31.21 -24.17 -13.53
N SER A 13 -32.22 -23.36 -13.19
CA SER A 13 -32.01 -21.93 -12.88
C SER A 13 -31.19 -21.68 -11.61
N ILE A 14 -31.25 -22.60 -10.64
CA ILE A 14 -30.44 -22.50 -9.42
C ILE A 14 -29.00 -22.89 -9.70
N GLU A 15 -28.76 -23.89 -10.53
CA GLU A 15 -27.41 -24.29 -10.94
C GLU A 15 -26.74 -23.19 -11.76
N SER A 16 -27.44 -22.59 -12.71
CA SER A 16 -26.91 -21.47 -13.51
C SER A 16 -26.59 -20.23 -12.65
N LEU A 17 -27.41 -19.95 -11.64
CA LEU A 17 -27.13 -18.88 -10.68
C LEU A 17 -25.89 -19.17 -9.83
N GLY A 18 -25.68 -20.43 -9.43
CA GLY A 18 -24.47 -20.86 -8.71
C GLY A 18 -23.20 -20.58 -9.50
N VAL A 19 -23.17 -20.98 -10.77
CA VAL A 19 -22.04 -20.72 -11.68
C VAL A 19 -21.81 -19.22 -11.88
N ALA A 20 -22.87 -18.46 -12.07
CA ALA A 20 -22.76 -16.99 -12.22
C ALA A 20 -22.21 -16.29 -10.96
N LEU A 21 -22.52 -16.80 -9.78
CA LEU A 21 -21.96 -16.28 -8.52
C LEU A 21 -20.49 -16.62 -8.35
N ASP A 22 -20.05 -17.83 -8.71
CA ASP A 22 -18.65 -18.22 -8.67
C ASP A 22 -17.83 -17.37 -9.65
N ASP A 23 -18.30 -17.19 -10.87
CA ASP A 23 -17.71 -16.29 -11.88
C ASP A 23 -17.61 -14.84 -11.36
N TYR A 24 -18.66 -14.36 -10.67
CA TYR A 24 -18.65 -13.03 -10.06
C TYR A 24 -17.56 -12.86 -9.02
N VAL A 25 -17.39 -13.82 -8.13
CA VAL A 25 -16.36 -13.78 -7.07
C VAL A 25 -14.96 -13.77 -7.68
N ASP A 26 -14.72 -14.59 -8.70
CA ASP A 26 -13.43 -14.69 -9.37
C ASP A 26 -13.10 -13.40 -10.15
N ASP A 27 -14.04 -12.87 -10.90
CA ASP A 27 -13.86 -11.62 -11.64
C ASP A 27 -13.65 -10.43 -10.69
N LEU A 28 -14.41 -10.37 -9.60
CA LEU A 28 -14.24 -9.34 -8.57
C LEU A 28 -12.85 -9.43 -7.91
N ALA A 29 -12.38 -10.62 -7.58
CA ALA A 29 -11.05 -10.82 -7.00
C ALA A 29 -9.93 -10.35 -7.93
N LYS A 30 -10.06 -10.58 -9.25
CA LYS A 30 -9.10 -10.09 -10.26
C LYS A 30 -9.09 -8.56 -10.34
N GLU A 31 -10.27 -7.94 -10.45
CA GLU A 31 -10.38 -6.47 -10.52
C GLU A 31 -9.87 -5.78 -9.25
N LEU A 32 -10.16 -6.37 -8.08
CA LEU A 32 -9.61 -5.88 -6.80
C LEU A 32 -8.09 -6.03 -6.73
N GLY A 33 -7.53 -7.11 -7.29
CA GLY A 33 -6.08 -7.28 -7.39
C GLY A 33 -5.42 -6.18 -8.23
N ILE A 34 -6.00 -5.85 -9.39
CA ILE A 34 -5.54 -4.76 -10.25
C ILE A 34 -5.61 -3.42 -9.50
N SER A 35 -6.74 -3.16 -8.84
CA SER A 35 -6.97 -1.96 -8.04
C SER A 35 -5.95 -1.82 -6.89
N MET A 36 -5.57 -2.94 -6.27
CA MET A 36 -4.56 -2.95 -5.21
C MET A 36 -3.17 -2.58 -5.76
N VAL A 37 -2.77 -3.14 -6.90
CA VAL A 37 -1.49 -2.79 -7.56
C VAL A 37 -1.45 -1.29 -7.87
N ASP A 38 -2.49 -0.74 -8.47
CA ASP A 38 -2.56 0.70 -8.79
C ASP A 38 -2.48 1.57 -7.53
N THR A 39 -3.15 1.14 -6.47
CA THR A 39 -3.13 1.83 -5.18
C THR A 39 -1.72 1.89 -4.58
N VAL A 40 -1.02 0.76 -4.46
CA VAL A 40 0.32 0.74 -3.85
C VAL A 40 1.35 1.47 -4.71
N VAL A 41 1.26 1.37 -6.03
CA VAL A 41 2.11 2.12 -6.96
C VAL A 41 1.87 3.62 -6.85
N THR A 42 0.62 4.03 -6.66
CA THR A 42 0.27 5.44 -6.46
C THR A 42 0.83 5.96 -5.14
N ILE A 43 0.72 5.19 -4.05
CA ILE A 43 1.33 5.54 -2.74
C ILE A 43 2.84 5.67 -2.89
N GLU A 44 3.50 4.69 -3.51
CA GLU A 44 4.95 4.69 -3.73
C GLU A 44 5.41 5.92 -4.51
N LYS A 45 4.75 6.23 -5.63
CA LYS A 45 5.05 7.40 -6.46
C LYS A 45 4.91 8.70 -5.66
N TYR A 46 3.83 8.82 -4.88
CA TYR A 46 3.58 10.02 -4.09
C TYR A 46 4.57 10.15 -2.93
N ALA A 47 4.90 9.06 -2.24
CA ALA A 47 5.91 9.03 -1.20
C ALA A 47 7.29 9.43 -1.75
N LYS A 48 7.70 8.88 -2.90
CA LYS A 48 8.94 9.26 -3.60
C LYS A 48 8.96 10.73 -4.01
N HIS A 49 7.82 11.28 -4.42
CA HIS A 49 7.71 12.69 -4.80
C HIS A 49 7.84 13.63 -3.59
N LYS A 50 7.26 13.26 -2.45
CA LYS A 50 7.32 14.05 -1.21
C LYS A 50 8.59 13.83 -0.39
N CYS A 51 9.28 12.73 -0.63
CA CYS A 51 10.49 12.38 0.10
C CYS A 51 11.58 13.47 -0.07
N PRO A 52 12.14 14.00 1.03
CA PRO A 52 13.27 14.91 0.95
C PRO A 52 14.48 14.22 0.36
N VAL A 53 15.20 14.93 -0.50
CA VAL A 53 16.34 14.37 -1.25
C VAL A 53 17.62 15.06 -0.82
N ASP A 54 18.54 14.26 -0.26
CA ASP A 54 19.94 14.62 -0.08
C ASP A 54 20.80 13.80 -1.07
N THR A 55 21.10 12.55 -0.74
CA THR A 55 21.80 11.61 -1.63
C THR A 55 20.87 10.80 -2.53
N GLY A 56 19.58 10.89 -2.33
CA GLY A 56 18.56 10.10 -3.03
C GLY A 56 18.38 8.66 -2.51
N LYS A 57 19.19 8.19 -1.57
CA LYS A 57 19.12 6.83 -1.03
C LYS A 57 17.74 6.51 -0.41
N LEU A 58 17.19 7.42 0.41
CA LEU A 58 15.87 7.23 1.02
C LEU A 58 14.79 7.11 -0.06
N ARG A 59 14.78 8.01 -1.04
CA ARG A 59 13.82 7.97 -2.14
C ARG A 59 13.91 6.69 -2.97
N ALA A 60 15.13 6.21 -3.23
CA ALA A 60 15.36 4.98 -3.98
C ALA A 60 14.96 3.71 -3.20
N SER A 61 15.02 3.76 -1.86
CA SER A 61 14.67 2.62 -1.00
C SER A 61 13.16 2.45 -0.74
N ILE A 62 12.34 3.41 -1.16
CA ILE A 62 10.88 3.28 -1.05
C ILE A 62 10.43 2.28 -2.11
N THR A 63 9.79 1.21 -1.68
CA THR A 63 9.27 0.13 -2.54
C THR A 63 7.84 -0.23 -2.16
N SER A 64 7.13 -0.80 -3.11
CA SER A 64 5.80 -1.35 -2.90
C SER A 64 5.78 -2.84 -3.21
N GLU A 65 4.94 -3.58 -2.50
CA GLU A 65 4.71 -5.00 -2.67
C GLU A 65 3.22 -5.29 -2.54
N VAL A 66 2.71 -6.21 -3.36
CA VAL A 66 1.34 -6.72 -3.29
C VAL A 66 1.40 -8.21 -3.00
N THR A 67 0.82 -8.61 -1.88
CA THR A 67 0.81 -10.01 -1.43
C THR A 67 -0.47 -10.73 -1.84
N GLY A 68 -1.49 -9.99 -2.26
CA GLY A 68 -2.78 -10.52 -2.70
C GLY A 68 -3.77 -9.42 -3.06
N PHE A 69 -4.98 -9.78 -3.44
CA PHE A 69 -5.99 -8.79 -3.82
C PHE A 69 -6.50 -7.93 -2.63
N LYS A 70 -6.22 -8.32 -1.40
CA LYS A 70 -6.61 -7.61 -0.16
C LYS A 70 -5.46 -6.89 0.52
N GLU A 71 -4.21 -7.23 0.19
CA GLU A 71 -3.05 -6.79 0.96
C GLU A 71 -1.95 -6.25 0.04
N GLY A 72 -1.49 -5.07 0.36
CA GLY A 72 -0.33 -4.46 -0.24
C GLY A 72 0.43 -3.63 0.79
N ALA A 73 1.73 -3.54 0.63
CA ALA A 73 2.63 -2.80 1.50
C ALA A 73 3.44 -1.78 0.72
N VAL A 74 3.67 -0.62 1.31
CA VAL A 74 4.61 0.38 0.82
C VAL A 74 5.51 0.76 1.97
N GLY A 75 6.81 0.71 1.76
CA GLY A 75 7.75 0.95 2.84
C GLY A 75 9.16 1.24 2.37
N THR A 76 10.05 1.40 3.35
CA THR A 76 11.48 1.57 3.15
C THR A 76 12.25 0.83 4.23
N ASN A 77 13.38 0.25 3.87
CA ASN A 77 14.31 -0.42 4.80
C ASN A 77 15.39 0.50 5.37
N THR A 78 15.28 1.81 5.15
CA THR A 78 16.28 2.78 5.57
C THR A 78 16.06 3.18 7.03
N GLU A 79 17.06 2.96 7.90
CA GLU A 79 16.98 3.21 9.35
C GLU A 79 16.65 4.66 9.71
N TYR A 80 17.12 5.62 8.90
CA TYR A 80 16.85 7.03 9.14
C TYR A 80 15.52 7.54 8.58
N ALA A 81 14.70 6.68 7.98
CA ALA A 81 13.39 7.07 7.46
C ALA A 81 12.45 7.58 8.56
N MET A 82 12.44 6.91 9.73
CA MET A 82 11.64 7.33 10.88
C MET A 82 12.03 8.70 11.42
N PRO A 83 13.33 9.02 11.67
CA PRO A 83 13.76 10.38 12.00
C PRO A 83 13.41 11.43 10.97
N VAL A 84 13.31 11.08 9.68
CA VAL A 84 12.89 12.02 8.64
C VAL A 84 11.39 12.25 8.69
N GLU A 85 10.60 11.19 8.79
CA GLU A 85 9.13 11.26 8.82
C GLU A 85 8.63 12.04 10.04
N TYR A 86 9.07 11.65 11.23
CA TYR A 86 8.54 12.17 12.50
C TYR A 86 9.42 13.22 13.16
N GLY A 87 10.59 13.47 12.58
CA GLY A 87 11.59 14.30 13.23
C GLY A 87 12.36 13.54 14.32
N SER A 88 13.36 14.19 14.88
CA SER A 88 14.13 13.67 16.00
C SER A 88 14.36 14.74 17.05
N ARG A 89 14.36 14.30 18.31
CA ARG A 89 14.67 15.20 19.44
C ARG A 89 16.16 15.57 19.45
N PRO A 90 16.51 16.70 20.06
CA PRO A 90 17.90 17.01 20.34
C PRO A 90 18.57 15.87 21.10
N LEU A 91 19.77 15.50 20.70
CA LEU A 91 20.52 14.39 21.27
C LEU A 91 21.94 14.83 21.60
N ASP A 92 22.40 14.37 22.75
CA ASP A 92 23.76 14.57 23.23
C ASP A 92 24.57 13.30 22.96
N ILE A 93 25.36 13.34 21.90
CA ILE A 93 26.14 12.20 21.44
C ILE A 93 27.48 12.18 22.17
N ARG A 94 27.76 11.09 22.89
CA ARG A 94 29.01 10.82 23.56
C ARG A 94 29.60 9.51 23.07
N PRO A 95 30.92 9.35 23.06
CA PRO A 95 31.54 8.07 22.73
C PRO A 95 31.16 7.01 23.77
N LYS A 96 30.83 5.79 23.30
CA LYS A 96 30.50 4.65 24.19
C LYS A 96 31.78 3.96 24.68
N ASP A 97 32.66 3.59 23.76
CA ASP A 97 33.84 2.76 24.01
C ASP A 97 35.18 3.50 23.77
N LYS A 98 35.13 4.67 23.14
CA LYS A 98 36.31 5.45 22.80
C LYS A 98 36.40 6.75 23.60
N LYS A 99 37.60 7.31 23.73
CA LYS A 99 37.82 8.56 24.48
C LYS A 99 37.25 9.80 23.76
N ALA A 100 37.01 9.72 22.47
CA ALA A 100 36.50 10.83 21.69
C ALA A 100 35.73 10.33 20.42
N LEU A 101 34.87 11.21 19.89
CA LEU A 101 34.18 11.05 18.60
C LEU A 101 35.08 11.66 17.53
N ALA A 102 35.25 10.95 16.42
CA ALA A 102 35.97 11.48 15.25
C ALA A 102 35.02 11.42 14.04
N PHE A 103 34.85 12.54 13.36
CA PHE A 103 34.06 12.64 12.13
C PHE A 103 34.69 13.71 11.22
N GLU A 104 34.32 13.66 9.96
CA GLU A 104 34.74 14.59 8.93
C GLU A 104 33.70 15.70 8.76
N LYS A 105 34.14 16.95 8.74
CA LYS A 105 33.28 18.10 8.49
C LYS A 105 33.99 19.06 7.56
N GLY A 106 33.46 19.25 6.35
CA GLY A 106 34.04 20.15 5.37
C GLY A 106 35.45 19.74 4.87
N GLY A 107 35.75 18.42 4.88
CA GLY A 107 37.09 17.91 4.49
C GLY A 107 38.09 17.86 5.64
N GLU A 108 37.76 18.39 6.83
CA GLU A 108 38.61 18.37 8.01
C GLU A 108 38.17 17.31 9.02
N LYS A 109 39.15 16.62 9.61
CA LYS A 109 38.92 15.62 10.65
C LYS A 109 38.75 16.30 12.01
N VAL A 110 37.53 16.24 12.54
CA VAL A 110 37.17 16.84 13.82
C VAL A 110 37.11 15.75 14.90
N VAL A 111 37.77 16.00 16.04
CA VAL A 111 37.80 15.08 17.18
C VAL A 111 37.26 15.80 18.43
N VAL A 112 36.15 15.32 18.97
CA VAL A 112 35.47 15.96 20.11
C VAL A 112 34.98 14.93 21.14
N LYS A 113 34.86 15.34 22.39
CA LYS A 113 34.36 14.49 23.46
C LYS A 113 32.82 14.39 23.51
N ARG A 114 32.13 15.31 22.83
CA ARG A 114 30.69 15.46 22.89
C ARG A 114 30.18 16.24 21.68
N VAL A 115 29.08 15.81 21.09
CA VAL A 115 28.36 16.54 20.04
C VAL A 115 26.92 16.73 20.48
N LYS A 116 26.46 17.97 20.52
CA LYS A 116 25.05 18.29 20.67
C LYS A 116 24.41 18.32 19.28
N HIS A 117 23.59 17.30 18.99
CA HIS A 117 22.79 17.26 17.78
C HIS A 117 21.46 17.97 18.03
N PRO A 118 21.08 18.98 17.25
CA PRO A 118 19.85 19.77 17.50
C PRO A 118 18.56 18.99 17.26
N GLY A 119 18.64 17.78 16.75
CA GLY A 119 17.49 17.04 16.21
C GLY A 119 17.17 17.45 14.77
N ASN A 120 16.17 16.79 14.22
CA ASN A 120 15.65 17.09 12.88
C ASN A 120 14.19 17.48 12.97
N LYS A 121 13.79 18.47 12.17
CA LYS A 121 12.38 18.79 11.97
C LYS A 121 11.71 17.67 11.18
N ALA A 122 10.49 17.27 11.55
CA ALA A 122 9.69 16.32 10.80
C ALA A 122 9.47 16.78 9.35
N GLN A 123 9.64 15.88 8.41
CA GLN A 123 9.35 16.06 6.99
C GLN A 123 8.55 14.85 6.51
N PRO A 124 7.24 14.78 6.82
CA PRO A 124 6.41 13.63 6.53
C PRO A 124 6.26 13.44 5.01
N PHE A 125 6.55 12.23 4.55
CA PHE A 125 6.45 11.82 3.15
C PHE A 125 5.58 10.57 2.97
N MET A 126 5.56 9.67 3.96
CA MET A 126 4.75 8.46 3.94
C MET A 126 3.30 8.73 4.35
N GLU A 127 3.07 9.46 5.45
CA GLU A 127 1.72 9.76 5.94
C GLU A 127 0.85 10.45 4.87
N PRO A 128 1.29 11.53 4.18
CA PRO A 128 0.52 12.14 3.11
C PRO A 128 0.29 11.19 1.93
N ALA A 129 1.26 10.30 1.63
CA ALA A 129 1.14 9.32 0.56
C ALA A 129 0.04 8.29 0.86
N PHE A 130 -0.04 7.80 2.09
CA PHE A 130 -1.11 6.89 2.51
C PHE A 130 -2.49 7.56 2.50
N MET A 131 -2.58 8.83 2.86
CA MET A 131 -3.85 9.59 2.76
C MET A 131 -4.34 9.69 1.31
N VAL A 132 -3.45 9.93 0.36
CA VAL A 132 -3.78 9.93 -1.07
C VAL A 132 -4.16 8.54 -1.54
N GLY A 133 -3.35 7.54 -1.20
CA GLY A 133 -3.60 6.15 -1.55
C GLY A 133 -4.95 5.62 -1.05
N GLY A 134 -5.35 5.98 0.17
CA GLY A 134 -6.66 5.59 0.71
C GLY A 134 -7.84 6.14 -0.10
N ARG A 135 -7.72 7.33 -0.67
CA ARG A 135 -8.75 7.89 -1.57
C ARG A 135 -8.78 7.17 -2.90
N VAL A 136 -7.60 6.86 -3.46
CA VAL A 136 -7.47 6.11 -4.72
C VAL A 136 -8.01 4.70 -4.54
N ALA A 137 -7.63 4.03 -3.45
CA ALA A 137 -8.12 2.69 -3.11
C ALA A 137 -9.65 2.63 -3.07
N ARG A 138 -10.28 3.57 -2.37
CA ARG A 138 -11.74 3.63 -2.28
C ARG A 138 -12.38 3.81 -3.65
N LYS A 139 -11.88 4.78 -4.45
CA LYS A 139 -12.41 5.01 -5.81
C LYS A 139 -12.29 3.78 -6.70
N ASN A 140 -11.10 3.15 -6.71
CA ASN A 140 -10.84 1.98 -7.53
C ASN A 140 -11.66 0.77 -7.07
N PHE A 141 -11.86 0.62 -5.75
CA PHE A 141 -12.72 -0.41 -5.19
C PHE A 141 -14.18 -0.23 -5.63
N ASP A 142 -14.75 0.97 -5.47
CA ASP A 142 -16.11 1.27 -5.88
C ASP A 142 -16.31 1.03 -7.39
N GLN A 143 -15.30 1.38 -8.19
CA GLN A 143 -15.30 1.15 -9.63
C GLN A 143 -15.25 -0.34 -9.96
N ALA A 144 -14.35 -1.12 -9.36
CA ALA A 144 -14.22 -2.56 -9.57
C ALA A 144 -15.52 -3.31 -9.25
N VAL A 145 -16.16 -2.96 -8.14
CA VAL A 145 -17.46 -3.54 -7.76
C VAL A 145 -18.54 -3.21 -8.79
N SER A 146 -18.63 -1.95 -9.22
CA SER A 146 -19.63 -1.51 -10.20
C SER A 146 -19.44 -2.20 -11.55
N GLU A 147 -18.21 -2.26 -12.05
CA GLU A 147 -17.89 -2.90 -13.33
C GLU A 147 -18.18 -4.40 -13.32
N THR A 148 -17.83 -5.09 -12.23
CA THR A 148 -18.10 -6.52 -12.08
C THR A 148 -19.60 -6.78 -11.99
N HIS A 149 -20.35 -5.93 -11.28
CA HIS A 149 -21.80 -6.03 -11.19
C HIS A 149 -22.49 -5.91 -12.56
N GLU A 150 -22.09 -4.91 -13.36
CA GLU A 150 -22.66 -4.74 -14.71
C GLU A 150 -22.30 -5.91 -15.64
N LYS A 151 -21.09 -6.45 -15.56
CA LYS A 151 -20.68 -7.64 -16.33
C LYS A 151 -21.56 -8.85 -16.05
N VAL A 152 -21.86 -9.11 -14.76
CA VAL A 152 -22.70 -10.26 -14.39
C VAL A 152 -24.15 -10.03 -14.77
N LYS A 153 -24.66 -8.81 -14.59
CA LYS A 153 -26.02 -8.46 -15.00
C LYS A 153 -26.22 -8.69 -16.50
N SER A 154 -25.29 -8.25 -17.35
CA SER A 154 -25.37 -8.48 -18.80
C SER A 154 -25.36 -9.97 -19.15
N LYS A 155 -24.54 -10.79 -18.48
CA LYS A 155 -24.49 -12.24 -18.69
C LYS A 155 -25.84 -12.93 -18.33
N LEU A 156 -26.51 -12.46 -17.27
CA LEU A 156 -27.79 -13.02 -16.84
C LEU A 156 -28.96 -12.61 -17.75
N GLU A 157 -28.86 -11.45 -18.42
CA GLU A 157 -29.87 -10.99 -19.37
C GLU A 157 -29.75 -11.68 -20.76
N GLU A 158 -28.58 -12.23 -21.08
CA GLU A 158 -28.31 -12.97 -22.35
C GLU A 158 -28.60 -14.49 -22.23
N SER A 159 -28.83 -15.02 -21.05
CA SER A 159 -29.08 -16.45 -20.76
C SER A 159 -30.56 -16.77 -20.65
#